data_35b877f207a74f7810390e601623da64
#
_entry.id   35b877f207a74f7810390e601623da64
#
_cell.length_a   1.000
_cell.length_b   1.000
_cell.length_c   1.000
_cell.angle_alpha   90.00
_cell.angle_beta   90.00
_cell.angle_gamma   90.00
#
_symmetry.space_group_name_H-M   'P 1'
#
loop_
_entity.id
_entity.type
_entity.pdbx_description
1 polymer ?
#
loop_
_entity_poly.entity_id
_entity_poly.type
_entity_poly.pdbx_seq_one_letter_code
_entity_poly.pdbx_strand_id
1 'polypeptide(L)'
;MSTTIGTGNIVGVASAISLGGPGALFWMWGCGFVAMAIKFGEVTLSCNYRQRNPKGSGYLSGPFMYIRDGLHSGLLAYIVGFCMLVAVILIAAVHSSTITNTLDTVSVPPIETCVVLVIVTALILVGGFRRLVQVTDRMVPFMTIFYLICSLIVIGANIGNAGSVISSIFKGAFAGHTAIRDFEIGRAHV
;
A
#
# COMPACT_ATOMS: atom_id res chain seq x y z
N MET A 1 9.82 6.09 -4.33
CA MET A 1 8.91 6.64 -3.30
C MET A 1 7.44 6.73 -3.72
N SER A 2 7.12 6.80 -5.01
CA SER A 2 5.74 7.00 -5.48
C SER A 2 4.77 5.83 -5.24
N THR A 3 5.25 4.64 -4.96
CA THR A 3 4.42 3.44 -4.71
C THR A 3 4.17 3.16 -3.22
N THR A 4 4.65 4.01 -2.32
CA THR A 4 4.66 3.72 -0.88
C THR A 4 3.38 4.19 -0.18
N ILE A 5 2.71 5.21 -0.70
CA ILE A 5 1.44 5.73 -0.15
C ILE A 5 0.35 5.55 -1.20
N GLY A 6 -0.49 4.57 -1.01
CA GLY A 6 -1.64 4.30 -1.87
C GLY A 6 -2.92 4.15 -1.07
N THR A 7 -4.05 4.16 -1.74
CA THR A 7 -5.38 3.94 -1.14
C THR A 7 -5.43 2.64 -0.33
N GLY A 8 -4.73 1.59 -0.79
CA GLY A 8 -4.64 0.32 -0.10
C GLY A 8 -4.00 0.41 1.29
N ASN A 9 -3.05 1.32 1.51
CA ASN A 9 -2.44 1.51 2.83
C ASN A 9 -3.42 2.16 3.82
N ILE A 10 -4.21 3.13 3.37
CA ILE A 10 -5.20 3.82 4.20
C ILE A 10 -6.34 2.85 4.56
N VAL A 11 -6.92 2.21 3.53
CA VAL A 11 -8.02 1.26 3.72
C VAL A 11 -7.55 0.02 4.46
N GLY A 12 -6.33 -0.48 4.19
CA GLY A 12 -5.76 -1.62 4.90
C GLY A 12 -5.57 -1.37 6.40
N VAL A 13 -5.09 -0.20 6.78
CA VAL A 13 -4.98 0.17 8.22
C VAL A 13 -6.34 0.34 8.85
N ALA A 14 -7.28 1.01 8.18
CA ALA A 14 -8.65 1.18 8.67
C ALA A 14 -9.35 -0.18 8.86
N SER A 15 -9.22 -1.09 7.88
CA SER A 15 -9.76 -2.45 7.97
C SER A 15 -9.09 -3.27 9.09
N ALA A 16 -7.78 -3.15 9.27
CA ALA A 16 -7.07 -3.84 10.33
C ALA A 16 -7.54 -3.38 11.72
N ILE A 17 -7.80 -2.09 11.89
CA ILE A 17 -8.33 -1.54 13.16
C ILE A 17 -9.79 -1.97 13.37
N SER A 18 -10.61 -1.97 12.31
CA SER A 18 -12.02 -2.35 12.43
C SER A 18 -12.23 -3.83 12.72
N LEU A 19 -11.36 -4.70 12.21
CA LEU A 19 -11.43 -6.15 12.42
C LEU A 19 -10.66 -6.62 13.66
N GLY A 20 -9.47 -6.04 13.90
CA GLY A 20 -8.56 -6.44 14.96
C GLY A 20 -8.55 -5.53 16.18
N GLY A 21 -9.37 -4.47 16.18
CA GLY A 21 -9.38 -3.46 17.23
C GLY A 21 -8.13 -2.58 17.27
N PRO A 22 -8.03 -1.66 18.23
CA PRO A 22 -6.91 -0.72 18.33
C PRO A 22 -5.55 -1.41 18.56
N GLY A 23 -5.53 -2.60 19.14
CA GLY A 23 -4.32 -3.41 19.34
C GLY A 23 -3.63 -3.84 18.05
N ALA A 24 -4.35 -3.91 16.93
CA ALA A 24 -3.78 -4.22 15.62
C ALA A 24 -2.67 -3.24 15.23
N LEU A 25 -2.78 -1.95 15.60
CA LEU A 25 -1.76 -0.94 15.33
C LEU A 25 -0.42 -1.27 15.96
N PHE A 26 -0.40 -1.77 17.17
CA PHE A 26 0.83 -2.17 17.86
C PHE A 26 1.59 -3.25 17.07
N TRP A 27 0.87 -4.28 16.64
CA TRP A 27 1.46 -5.37 15.86
C TRP A 27 1.87 -4.92 14.45
N MET A 28 1.14 -3.99 13.85
CA MET A 28 1.53 -3.36 12.58
C MET A 28 2.85 -2.59 12.71
N TRP A 29 3.10 -1.89 13.82
CA TRP A 29 4.39 -1.25 14.08
C TRP A 29 5.51 -2.28 14.20
N GLY A 30 5.30 -3.36 14.97
CA GLY A 30 6.25 -4.46 15.08
C GLY A 30 6.60 -5.08 13.72
N CYS A 31 5.59 -5.39 12.91
CA CYS A 31 5.79 -5.87 11.53
C CYS A 31 6.53 -4.84 10.65
N GLY A 32 6.27 -3.55 10.85
CA GLY A 32 6.95 -2.47 10.14
C GLY A 32 8.46 -2.48 10.37
N PHE A 33 8.92 -2.71 11.59
CA PHE A 33 10.37 -2.83 11.88
C PHE A 33 11.01 -4.00 11.15
N VAL A 34 10.36 -5.16 11.17
CA VAL A 34 10.84 -6.36 10.43
C VAL A 34 10.84 -6.08 8.92
N ALA A 35 9.79 -5.47 8.41
CA ALA A 35 9.66 -5.11 7.01
C ALA A 35 10.75 -4.12 6.54
N MET A 36 11.20 -3.19 7.40
CA MET A 36 12.31 -2.30 7.09
C MET A 36 13.61 -3.06 6.86
N ALA A 37 13.92 -4.05 7.70
CA ALA A 37 15.11 -4.88 7.55
C ALA A 37 15.06 -5.70 6.25
N ILE A 38 13.92 -6.30 5.93
CA ILE A 38 13.70 -7.04 4.68
C ILE A 38 13.87 -6.11 3.47
N LYS A 39 13.27 -4.93 3.51
CA LYS A 39 13.39 -3.95 2.42
C LYS A 39 14.80 -3.42 2.23
N PHE A 40 15.54 -3.23 3.30
CA PHE A 40 16.96 -2.86 3.21
C PHE A 40 17.76 -3.94 2.47
N GLY A 41 17.57 -5.22 2.83
CA GLY A 41 18.20 -6.34 2.15
C GLY A 41 17.82 -6.42 0.67
N GLU A 42 16.53 -6.28 0.35
CA GLU A 42 16.01 -6.30 -1.02
C GLU A 42 16.62 -5.18 -1.89
N VAL A 43 16.66 -3.95 -1.37
CA VAL A 43 17.24 -2.81 -2.08
C VAL A 43 18.74 -2.98 -2.28
N THR A 44 19.46 -3.45 -1.26
CA THR A 44 20.91 -3.70 -1.34
C THR A 44 21.22 -4.74 -2.40
N LEU A 45 20.49 -5.86 -2.43
CA LEU A 45 20.62 -6.89 -3.48
C LEU A 45 20.29 -6.33 -4.85
N SER A 46 19.21 -5.58 -4.99
CA SER A 46 18.83 -4.94 -6.26
C SER A 46 19.90 -3.96 -6.77
N CYS A 47 20.56 -3.23 -5.88
CA CYS A 47 21.66 -2.35 -6.25
C CYS A 47 22.92 -3.10 -6.64
N ASN A 48 23.25 -4.19 -5.95
CA ASN A 48 24.44 -4.98 -6.20
C ASN A 48 24.37 -5.75 -7.52
N TYR A 49 23.21 -6.32 -7.85
CA TYR A 49 22.99 -7.11 -9.06
C TYR A 49 22.38 -6.30 -10.23
N ARG A 50 22.38 -4.97 -10.15
CA ARG A 50 21.88 -4.15 -11.25
C ARG A 50 22.77 -4.23 -12.48
N GLN A 51 22.17 -4.38 -13.64
CA GLN A 51 22.86 -4.41 -14.94
C GLN A 51 22.51 -3.19 -15.76
N ARG A 52 23.46 -2.73 -16.58
CA ARG A 52 23.19 -1.65 -17.55
C ARG A 52 22.27 -2.16 -18.64
N ASN A 53 21.23 -1.41 -18.95
CA ASN A 53 20.30 -1.79 -20.00
C ASN A 53 21.00 -1.76 -21.39
N PRO A 54 21.12 -2.89 -22.07
CA PRO A 54 21.79 -2.94 -23.38
C PRO A 54 21.02 -2.22 -24.50
N LYS A 55 19.70 -1.97 -24.29
CA LYS A 55 18.80 -1.40 -25.30
C LYS A 55 18.38 0.05 -25.02
N GLY A 56 18.91 0.70 -23.96
CA GLY A 56 18.50 2.06 -23.60
C GLY A 56 19.33 2.68 -22.48
N SER A 57 18.99 3.93 -22.14
CA SER A 57 19.59 4.61 -20.99
C SER A 57 18.94 4.10 -19.70
N GLY A 58 19.75 3.62 -18.75
CA GLY A 58 19.30 3.19 -17.42
C GLY A 58 19.84 1.84 -17.00
N TYR A 59 19.36 1.37 -15.85
CA TYR A 59 19.75 0.09 -15.27
C TYR A 59 18.54 -0.82 -15.14
N LEU A 60 18.75 -2.11 -15.40
CA LEU A 60 17.82 -3.18 -15.06
C LEU A 60 18.17 -3.68 -13.65
N SER A 61 17.20 -3.67 -12.76
CA SER A 61 17.36 -4.14 -11.39
C SER A 61 16.05 -4.74 -10.90
N GLY A 62 16.11 -5.51 -9.83
CA GLY A 62 14.93 -6.09 -9.19
C GLY A 62 15.10 -7.56 -8.84
N PRO A 63 14.07 -8.18 -8.25
CA PRO A 63 14.10 -9.56 -7.77
C PRO A 63 14.52 -10.56 -8.85
N PHE A 64 14.05 -10.40 -10.06
CA PHE A 64 14.42 -11.24 -11.19
C PHE A 64 15.94 -11.30 -11.41
N MET A 65 16.63 -10.13 -11.34
CA MET A 65 18.06 -10.05 -11.60
C MET A 65 18.89 -10.72 -10.51
N TYR A 66 18.67 -10.39 -9.24
CA TYR A 66 19.48 -10.98 -8.18
C TYR A 66 19.18 -12.44 -7.93
N ILE A 67 17.99 -12.96 -8.28
CA ILE A 67 17.70 -14.39 -8.24
C ILE A 67 18.40 -15.11 -9.39
N ARG A 68 18.36 -14.55 -10.59
CA ARG A 68 19.03 -15.15 -11.76
C ARG A 68 20.55 -15.20 -11.57
N ASP A 69 21.14 -14.06 -11.19
CA ASP A 69 22.59 -13.88 -11.19
C ASP A 69 23.23 -14.25 -9.84
N GLY A 70 22.48 -14.14 -8.72
CA GLY A 70 22.96 -14.50 -7.39
C GLY A 70 22.78 -15.98 -7.05
N LEU A 71 21.62 -16.56 -7.41
CA LEU A 71 21.32 -17.98 -7.20
C LEU A 71 21.65 -18.86 -8.40
N HIS A 72 22.07 -18.26 -9.52
CA HIS A 72 22.37 -18.94 -10.80
C HIS A 72 21.22 -19.85 -11.28
N SER A 73 19.98 -19.54 -10.93
CA SER A 73 18.80 -20.31 -11.26
C SER A 73 17.84 -19.51 -12.13
N GLY A 74 17.91 -19.75 -13.45
CA GLY A 74 16.99 -19.10 -14.40
C GLY A 74 15.53 -19.50 -14.17
N LEU A 75 15.27 -20.77 -13.87
CA LEU A 75 13.90 -21.26 -13.63
C LEU A 75 13.23 -20.53 -12.45
N LEU A 76 13.95 -20.40 -11.33
CA LEU A 76 13.44 -19.71 -10.15
C LEU A 76 13.16 -18.22 -10.43
N ALA A 77 14.05 -17.56 -11.20
CA ALA A 77 13.85 -16.18 -11.60
C ALA A 77 12.57 -16.00 -12.45
N TYR A 78 12.28 -16.90 -13.38
CA TYR A 78 11.04 -16.84 -14.17
C TYR A 78 9.79 -17.08 -13.31
N ILE A 79 9.82 -18.03 -12.40
CA ILE A 79 8.69 -18.29 -11.48
C ILE A 79 8.42 -17.05 -10.63
N VAL A 80 9.45 -16.47 -10.02
CA VAL A 80 9.31 -15.25 -9.20
C VAL A 80 8.83 -14.08 -10.04
N GLY A 81 9.37 -13.90 -11.25
CA GLY A 81 8.90 -12.86 -12.18
C GLY A 81 7.42 -13.00 -12.53
N PHE A 82 6.97 -14.21 -12.79
CA PHE A 82 5.56 -14.49 -13.05
C PHE A 82 4.68 -14.22 -11.82
N CYS A 83 5.08 -14.68 -10.64
CA CYS A 83 4.36 -14.40 -9.39
C CYS A 83 4.27 -12.89 -9.10
N MET A 84 5.35 -12.14 -9.35
CA MET A 84 5.33 -10.69 -9.20
C MET A 84 4.39 -10.01 -10.20
N LEU A 85 4.34 -10.47 -11.44
CA LEU A 85 3.41 -9.95 -12.43
C LEU A 85 1.96 -10.17 -11.99
N VAL A 86 1.62 -11.36 -11.54
CA VAL A 86 0.28 -11.68 -11.01
C VAL A 86 -0.02 -10.80 -9.78
N ALA A 87 0.93 -10.65 -8.85
CA ALA A 87 0.76 -9.82 -7.66
C ALA A 87 0.48 -8.36 -8.02
N VAL A 88 1.19 -7.78 -8.99
CA VAL A 88 0.97 -6.39 -9.43
C VAL A 88 -0.42 -6.22 -10.05
N ILE A 89 -0.90 -7.19 -10.84
CA ILE A 89 -2.25 -7.16 -11.40
C ILE A 89 -3.30 -7.18 -10.29
N LEU A 90 -3.14 -8.06 -9.29
CA LEU A 90 -4.07 -8.16 -8.16
C LEU A 90 -4.07 -6.86 -7.33
N ILE A 91 -2.90 -6.29 -7.06
CA ILE A 91 -2.78 -5.02 -6.35
C ILE A 91 -3.47 -3.89 -7.13
N ALA A 92 -3.29 -3.82 -8.45
CA ALA A 92 -3.96 -2.83 -9.29
C ALA A 92 -5.49 -2.99 -9.24
N ALA A 93 -6.00 -4.23 -9.26
CA ALA A 93 -7.43 -4.52 -9.12
C ALA A 93 -7.99 -4.06 -7.77
N VAL A 94 -7.26 -4.31 -6.66
CA VAL A 94 -7.65 -3.83 -5.33
C VAL A 94 -7.70 -2.30 -5.27
N HIS A 95 -6.72 -1.60 -5.83
CA HIS A 95 -6.73 -0.14 -5.87
C HIS A 95 -7.90 0.41 -6.69
N SER A 96 -8.16 -0.18 -7.86
CA SER A 96 -9.29 0.19 -8.71
C SER A 96 -10.64 -0.03 -7.99
N SER A 97 -10.81 -1.17 -7.35
CA SER A 97 -12.01 -1.50 -6.56
C SER A 97 -12.19 -0.51 -5.39
N THR A 98 -11.11 -0.16 -4.69
CA THR A 98 -11.17 0.81 -3.59
C THR A 98 -11.65 2.18 -4.07
N ILE A 99 -11.12 2.67 -5.20
CA ILE A 99 -11.55 3.95 -5.79
C ILE A 99 -13.04 3.88 -6.16
N THR A 100 -13.45 2.81 -6.83
CA THR A 100 -14.84 2.61 -7.25
C THR A 100 -15.78 2.59 -6.05
N ASN A 101 -15.46 1.83 -5.01
CA ASN A 101 -16.28 1.75 -3.79
C ASN A 101 -16.33 3.09 -3.05
N THR A 102 -15.23 3.84 -3.02
CA THR A 102 -15.21 5.17 -2.38
C THR A 102 -16.07 6.17 -3.12
N LEU A 103 -16.08 6.16 -4.45
CA LEU A 103 -16.92 7.06 -5.26
C LEU A 103 -18.38 6.66 -5.23
N ASP A 104 -18.69 5.37 -5.09
CA ASP A 104 -20.05 4.88 -4.91
C ASP A 104 -20.72 5.46 -3.64
N THR A 105 -19.94 5.67 -2.55
CA THR A 105 -20.45 6.34 -1.34
C THR A 105 -20.89 7.80 -1.57
N VAL A 106 -20.42 8.42 -2.65
CA VAL A 106 -20.79 9.79 -3.08
C VAL A 106 -21.82 9.76 -4.22
N SER A 107 -22.47 8.60 -4.44
CA SER A 107 -23.51 8.40 -5.46
C SER A 107 -23.02 8.48 -6.90
N VAL A 108 -21.74 8.20 -7.15
CA VAL A 108 -21.20 8.06 -8.50
C VAL A 108 -21.30 6.58 -8.91
N PRO A 109 -21.99 6.24 -10.02
CA PRO A 109 -22.15 4.85 -10.44
C PRO A 109 -20.81 4.15 -10.68
N PRO A 110 -20.63 2.90 -10.25
CA PRO A 110 -19.39 2.15 -10.41
C PRO A 110 -18.90 2.05 -11.87
N ILE A 111 -19.83 1.95 -12.80
CA ILE A 111 -19.54 1.86 -14.25
C ILE A 111 -18.89 3.14 -14.75
N GLU A 112 -19.42 4.29 -14.38
CA GLU A 112 -18.85 5.60 -14.77
C GLU A 112 -17.45 5.77 -14.21
N THR A 113 -17.23 5.42 -12.96
CA THR A 113 -15.91 5.43 -12.32
C THR A 113 -14.92 4.54 -13.06
N CYS A 114 -15.30 3.33 -13.41
CA CYS A 114 -14.45 2.40 -14.17
C CYS A 114 -14.09 2.96 -15.55
N VAL A 115 -15.05 3.53 -16.27
CA VAL A 115 -14.83 4.13 -17.60
C VAL A 115 -13.84 5.31 -17.49
N VAL A 116 -14.04 6.19 -16.52
CA VAL A 116 -13.13 7.34 -16.29
C VAL A 116 -11.73 6.86 -15.94
N LEU A 117 -11.59 5.87 -15.05
CA LEU A 117 -10.28 5.30 -14.69
C LEU A 117 -9.56 4.69 -15.90
N VAL A 118 -10.27 3.96 -16.76
CA VAL A 118 -9.69 3.37 -17.96
C VAL A 118 -9.25 4.46 -18.92
N ILE A 119 -10.05 5.48 -19.17
CA ILE A 119 -9.72 6.60 -20.06
C ILE A 119 -8.51 7.36 -19.54
N VAL A 120 -8.49 7.75 -18.26
CA VAL A 120 -7.38 8.50 -17.65
C VAL A 120 -6.09 7.67 -17.69
N THR A 121 -6.16 6.38 -17.34
CA THR A 121 -5.00 5.50 -17.38
C THR A 121 -4.49 5.33 -18.81
N ALA A 122 -5.37 5.13 -19.78
CA ALA A 122 -5.01 5.02 -21.19
C ALA A 122 -4.33 6.29 -21.71
N LEU A 123 -4.87 7.48 -21.39
CA LEU A 123 -4.28 8.77 -21.78
C LEU A 123 -2.87 8.97 -21.20
N ILE A 124 -2.64 8.51 -19.97
CA ILE A 124 -1.31 8.59 -19.34
C ILE A 124 -0.35 7.61 -20.05
N LEU A 125 -0.80 6.37 -20.32
CA LEU A 125 0.01 5.32 -20.92
C LEU A 125 0.39 5.62 -22.38
N VAL A 126 -0.48 6.25 -23.16
CA VAL A 126 -0.17 6.70 -24.54
C VAL A 126 1.04 7.64 -24.59
N GLY A 127 1.26 8.42 -23.51
CA GLY A 127 2.45 9.27 -23.39
C GLY A 127 3.74 8.53 -23.03
N GLY A 128 3.69 7.20 -22.87
CA GLY A 128 4.81 6.34 -22.52
C GLY A 128 5.27 6.45 -21.07
N PHE A 129 6.27 5.63 -20.72
CA PHE A 129 6.77 5.49 -19.35
C PHE A 129 7.25 6.83 -18.74
N ARG A 130 7.86 7.70 -19.54
CA ARG A 130 8.30 9.02 -19.07
C ARG A 130 7.15 9.89 -18.58
N ARG A 131 6.03 9.89 -19.31
CA ARG A 131 4.84 10.66 -18.92
C ARG A 131 4.22 10.12 -17.65
N LEU A 132 4.15 8.79 -17.52
CA LEU A 132 3.69 8.13 -16.30
C LEU A 132 4.50 8.57 -15.07
N VAL A 133 5.84 8.54 -15.17
CA VAL A 133 6.72 8.99 -14.09
C VAL A 133 6.49 10.46 -13.77
N GLN A 134 6.43 11.35 -14.76
CA GLN A 134 6.22 12.78 -14.54
C GLN A 134 4.89 13.10 -13.85
N VAL A 135 3.81 12.41 -14.23
CA VAL A 135 2.49 12.58 -13.60
C VAL A 135 2.56 12.12 -12.15
N THR A 136 3.13 10.94 -11.91
CA THR A 136 3.27 10.37 -10.57
C THR A 136 4.13 11.25 -9.66
N ASP A 137 5.28 11.73 -10.14
CA ASP A 137 6.19 12.60 -9.38
C ASP A 137 5.55 13.92 -8.94
N ARG A 138 4.56 14.39 -9.72
CA ARG A 138 3.83 15.62 -9.39
C ARG A 138 2.64 15.36 -8.46
N MET A 139 1.93 14.24 -8.66
CA MET A 139 0.76 13.89 -7.85
C MET A 139 1.11 13.44 -6.43
N VAL A 140 2.19 12.68 -6.26
CA VAL A 140 2.55 12.09 -4.96
C VAL A 140 2.85 13.13 -3.88
N PRO A 141 3.66 14.18 -4.11
CA PRO A 141 3.88 15.21 -3.09
C PRO A 141 2.59 15.91 -2.70
N PHE A 142 1.72 16.24 -3.68
CA PHE A 142 0.44 16.86 -3.41
C PHE A 142 -0.45 16.00 -2.52
N MET A 143 -0.61 14.70 -2.86
CA MET A 143 -1.36 13.75 -2.04
C MET A 143 -0.79 13.64 -0.62
N THR A 144 0.53 13.55 -0.50
CA THR A 144 1.20 13.40 0.80
C THR A 144 0.98 14.61 1.69
N ILE A 145 1.14 15.81 1.15
CA ILE A 145 0.93 17.06 1.90
C ILE A 145 -0.55 17.18 2.32
N PHE A 146 -1.47 16.93 1.40
CA PHE A 146 -2.90 16.96 1.69
C PHE A 146 -3.27 15.98 2.80
N TYR A 147 -2.80 14.73 2.70
CA TYR A 147 -3.03 13.72 3.72
C TYR A 147 -2.46 14.11 5.09
N LEU A 148 -1.24 14.65 5.13
CA LEU A 148 -0.61 15.11 6.37
C LEU A 148 -1.40 16.24 7.01
N ILE A 149 -1.85 17.22 6.24
CA ILE A 149 -2.66 18.34 6.74
C ILE A 149 -3.98 17.81 7.34
N CYS A 150 -4.70 16.96 6.61
CA CYS A 150 -5.93 16.36 7.11
C CYS A 150 -5.70 15.56 8.39
N SER A 151 -4.64 14.75 8.44
CA SER A 151 -4.29 13.95 9.62
C SER A 151 -3.96 14.83 10.81
N LEU A 152 -3.20 15.91 10.63
CA LEU A 152 -2.86 16.85 11.70
C LEU A 152 -4.09 17.58 12.23
N ILE A 153 -5.04 17.95 11.37
CA ILE A 153 -6.30 18.57 11.78
C ILE A 153 -7.09 17.61 12.67
N VAL A 154 -7.23 16.34 12.26
CA VAL A 154 -7.95 15.32 13.03
C VAL A 154 -7.28 15.05 14.39
N ILE A 155 -5.95 14.93 14.41
CA ILE A 155 -5.19 14.73 15.65
C ILE A 155 -5.34 15.95 16.56
N GLY A 156 -5.20 17.18 16.02
CA GLY A 156 -5.34 18.41 16.76
C GLY A 156 -6.72 18.59 17.38
N ALA A 157 -7.78 18.26 16.64
CA ALA A 157 -9.16 18.30 17.12
C ALA A 157 -9.43 17.28 18.25
N ASN A 158 -8.68 16.19 18.31
CA ASN A 158 -8.88 15.10 19.26
C ASN A 158 -7.71 14.92 20.25
N ILE A 159 -6.87 15.92 20.43
CA ILE A 159 -5.67 15.83 21.26
C ILE A 159 -5.97 15.48 22.72
N GLY A 160 -7.11 15.89 23.23
CA GLY A 160 -7.57 15.55 24.58
C GLY A 160 -7.79 14.05 24.81
N ASN A 161 -8.07 13.30 23.73
CA ASN A 161 -8.31 11.86 23.79
C ASN A 161 -7.05 11.02 23.45
N ALA A 162 -5.93 11.66 23.12
CA ALA A 162 -4.71 10.98 22.67
C ALA A 162 -4.19 9.96 23.72
N GLY A 163 -4.25 10.31 25.01
CA GLY A 163 -3.82 9.41 26.09
C GLY A 163 -4.68 8.15 26.20
N SER A 164 -5.99 8.27 26.05
CA SER A 164 -6.92 7.13 26.08
C SER A 164 -6.74 6.23 24.85
N VAL A 165 -6.51 6.80 23.68
CA VAL A 165 -6.24 6.06 22.44
C VAL A 165 -4.96 5.26 22.55
N ILE A 166 -3.85 5.87 23.01
CA ILE A 166 -2.58 5.17 23.21
C ILE A 166 -2.74 4.03 24.22
N SER A 167 -3.40 4.29 25.36
CA SER A 167 -3.70 3.25 26.35
C SER A 167 -4.52 2.09 25.75
N SER A 168 -5.49 2.39 24.89
CA SER A 168 -6.31 1.38 24.21
C SER A 168 -5.50 0.53 23.22
N ILE A 169 -4.52 1.14 22.51
CA ILE A 169 -3.63 0.40 21.62
C ILE A 169 -2.80 -0.61 22.39
N PHE A 170 -2.16 -0.19 23.49
CA PHE A 170 -1.32 -1.09 24.28
C PHE A 170 -2.15 -2.16 25.02
N LYS A 171 -3.28 -1.79 25.61
CA LYS A 171 -4.18 -2.75 26.24
C LYS A 171 -4.73 -3.76 25.23
N GLY A 172 -5.17 -3.29 24.07
CA GLY A 172 -5.71 -4.14 23.00
C GLY A 172 -4.66 -5.08 22.38
N ALA A 173 -3.37 -4.67 22.35
CA ALA A 173 -2.30 -5.50 21.81
C ALA A 173 -2.04 -6.79 22.60
N PHE A 174 -2.25 -6.74 23.94
CA PHE A 174 -1.96 -7.86 24.85
C PHE A 174 -3.22 -8.50 25.43
N ALA A 175 -4.40 -7.91 25.21
CA ALA A 175 -5.69 -8.44 25.66
C ALA A 175 -6.24 -9.50 24.68
N GLY A 176 -5.44 -10.52 24.35
CA GLY A 176 -5.84 -11.60 23.45
C GLY A 176 -7.27 -12.10 23.75
N HIS A 177 -8.15 -12.13 22.76
CA HIS A 177 -9.56 -12.58 22.77
C HIS A 177 -10.65 -11.57 23.15
N THR A 178 -10.38 -10.41 23.72
CA THR A 178 -11.45 -9.45 24.04
C THR A 178 -12.00 -8.73 22.81
N ALA A 179 -11.18 -8.50 21.79
CA ALA A 179 -11.59 -7.86 20.53
C ALA A 179 -12.67 -8.65 19.77
N ILE A 180 -12.67 -9.99 19.88
CA ILE A 180 -13.68 -10.84 19.22
C ILE A 180 -15.03 -10.76 19.97
N ARG A 181 -15.01 -10.66 21.29
CA ARG A 181 -16.24 -10.55 22.09
C ARG A 181 -16.93 -9.19 21.93
N ASP A 182 -16.17 -8.11 21.84
CA ASP A 182 -16.74 -6.77 21.65
C ASP A 182 -17.35 -6.61 20.25
N PHE A 183 -16.83 -7.33 19.27
CA PHE A 183 -17.41 -7.39 17.92
C PHE A 183 -18.72 -8.21 17.86
N GLU A 184 -18.83 -9.29 18.64
CA GLU A 184 -20.08 -10.06 18.77
C GLU A 184 -21.16 -9.28 19.52
N ILE A 185 -20.81 -8.53 20.56
CA ILE A 185 -21.76 -7.71 21.33
C ILE A 185 -22.26 -6.53 20.48
N GLY A 186 -21.42 -5.91 19.66
CA GLY A 186 -21.83 -4.85 18.72
C GLY A 186 -22.80 -5.31 17.64
N ARG A 187 -22.75 -6.58 17.22
CA ARG A 187 -23.72 -7.17 16.27
C ARG A 187 -25.08 -7.51 16.88
N ALA A 188 -25.16 -7.68 18.19
CA ALA A 188 -26.41 -8.03 18.88
C ALA A 188 -27.30 -6.81 19.14
N HIS A 189 -26.88 -5.60 18.82
CA HIS A 189 -27.60 -4.35 19.03
C HIS A 189 -27.96 -3.57 17.75
N VAL A 190 -27.89 -4.20 16.56
CA VAL A 190 -28.39 -3.61 15.31
C VAL A 190 -29.55 -4.40 14.78
#